data_78e3a462d724973a00b8eb20cb99ac41
#
_entry.id   78e3a462d724973a00b8eb20cb99ac41
#
_cell.length_a   1.000
_cell.length_b   1.000
_cell.length_c   1.000
_cell.angle_alpha   90.00
_cell.angle_beta   90.00
_cell.angle_gamma   90.00
#
_symmetry.space_group_name_H-M   'P 1'
#
loop_
_entity.id
_entity.type
_entity.pdbx_description
1 polymer ?
#
loop_
_entity_poly.entity_id
_entity_poly.type
_entity_poly.pdbx_seq_one_letter_code
_entity_poly.pdbx_strand_id
1 'polypeptide(L)'
;MRPIKRLEIIVASPDLPEVIDLLEEVKVSGYTVIKDVQGKGDRGIQDGDGLTNVFQNSYVLIACDEAQFEQLKMPIKDLIEEIGGVCLVSEAQWLIR
;
A
#
# COMPACT_ATOMS: atom_id res chain seq x y z
N MET A 1 -9.60 8.98 22.17
CA MET A 1 -9.20 8.33 20.92
C MET A 1 -7.88 8.91 20.47
N ARG A 2 -7.03 8.10 19.92
CA ARG A 2 -5.67 8.49 19.57
C ARG A 2 -5.53 8.61 18.07
N PRO A 3 -5.02 9.75 17.56
CA PRO A 3 -4.89 9.95 16.12
C PRO A 3 -3.76 9.07 15.55
N ILE A 4 -3.98 8.60 14.33
CA ILE A 4 -3.00 7.83 13.59
C ILE A 4 -3.08 8.21 12.12
N LYS A 5 -2.06 7.80 11.39
CA LYS A 5 -2.08 7.86 9.92
C LYS A 5 -2.49 6.50 9.39
N ARG A 6 -3.35 6.51 8.40
CA ARG A 6 -3.80 5.30 7.73
C ARG A 6 -3.28 5.35 6.30
N LEU A 7 -2.53 4.32 5.91
CA LEU A 7 -2.05 4.20 4.55
C LEU A 7 -2.75 3.02 3.88
N GLU A 8 -3.18 3.24 2.66
CA GLU A 8 -3.79 2.19 1.86
C GLU A 8 -2.99 2.08 0.57
N ILE A 9 -2.40 0.92 0.36
CA ILE A 9 -1.53 0.68 -0.79
C ILE A 9 -2.21 -0.35 -1.67
N ILE A 10 -2.26 -0.07 -2.96
CA ILE A 10 -2.77 -1.03 -3.94
C ILE A 10 -1.69 -1.22 -4.98
N VAL A 11 -1.25 -2.45 -5.15
CA VAL A 11 -0.22 -2.79 -6.11
C VAL A 11 -0.64 -4.06 -6.85
N ALA A 12 -0.04 -4.29 -8.01
CA ALA A 12 -0.22 -5.57 -8.68
C ALA A 12 0.30 -6.67 -7.75
N SER A 13 -0.42 -7.78 -7.69
CA SER A 13 -0.07 -8.83 -6.74
C SER A 13 1.38 -9.32 -6.86
N PRO A 14 1.97 -9.41 -8.07
CA PRO A 14 3.38 -9.80 -8.14
C PRO A 14 4.34 -8.85 -7.44
N ASP A 15 3.93 -7.60 -7.23
CA ASP A 15 4.78 -6.62 -6.56
C ASP A 15 4.58 -6.59 -5.05
N LEU A 16 3.63 -7.35 -4.54
CA LEU A 16 3.34 -7.34 -3.12
C LEU A 16 4.56 -7.69 -2.26
N PRO A 17 5.37 -8.70 -2.62
CA PRO A 17 6.52 -9.04 -1.78
C PRO A 17 7.47 -7.86 -1.54
N GLU A 18 7.67 -7.01 -2.53
CA GLU A 18 8.54 -5.85 -2.35
C GLU A 18 7.96 -4.86 -1.35
N VAL A 19 6.64 -4.69 -1.37
CA VAL A 19 5.99 -3.82 -0.40
C VAL A 19 6.15 -4.39 1.01
N ILE A 20 5.90 -5.68 1.16
CA ILE A 20 6.01 -6.32 2.48
C ILE A 20 7.44 -6.23 3.00
N ASP A 21 8.42 -6.48 2.13
CA ASP A 21 9.82 -6.39 2.55
C ASP A 21 10.15 -5.00 3.07
N LEU A 22 9.64 -3.97 2.43
CA LEU A 22 9.88 -2.61 2.89
C LEU A 22 9.24 -2.36 4.24
N LEU A 23 8.01 -2.83 4.43
CA LEU A 23 7.31 -2.64 5.70
C LEU A 23 8.04 -3.35 6.85
N GLU A 24 8.59 -4.53 6.56
CA GLU A 24 9.37 -5.25 7.56
C GLU A 24 10.68 -4.54 7.86
N GLU A 25 11.30 -3.98 6.83
CA GLU A 25 12.56 -3.27 7.00
C GLU A 25 12.39 -2.02 7.86
N VAL A 26 11.30 -1.29 7.64
CA VAL A 26 11.00 -0.10 8.42
C VAL A 26 10.48 -0.47 9.80
N LYS A 27 10.10 -1.74 9.98
CA LYS A 27 9.60 -2.25 11.26
C LYS A 27 8.26 -1.65 11.63
N VAL A 28 7.37 -1.63 10.65
CA VAL A 28 6.00 -1.20 10.88
C VAL A 28 5.37 -2.14 11.90
N SER A 29 4.64 -1.58 12.87
CA SER A 29 4.11 -2.37 13.96
C SER A 29 3.02 -3.35 13.52
N GLY A 30 2.35 -3.07 12.40
CA GLY A 30 1.36 -4.01 11.89
C GLY A 30 0.82 -3.57 10.56
N TYR A 31 0.35 -4.55 9.79
CA TYR A 31 -0.30 -4.27 8.51
C TYR A 31 -1.24 -5.43 8.21
N THR A 32 -2.20 -5.17 7.34
CA THR A 32 -3.17 -6.18 6.92
C THR A 32 -3.14 -6.24 5.40
N VAL A 33 -3.15 -7.45 4.86
CA VAL A 33 -3.09 -7.65 3.42
C VAL A 33 -4.34 -8.36 2.96
N ILE A 34 -4.93 -7.87 1.88
CA ILE A 34 -5.99 -8.57 1.18
C ILE A 34 -5.47 -8.82 -0.23
N LYS A 35 -5.28 -10.09 -0.55
CA LYS A 35 -4.75 -10.46 -1.85
C LYS A 35 -5.85 -10.60 -2.89
N ASP A 36 -5.45 -10.36 -4.12
CA ASP A 36 -6.26 -10.70 -5.29
C ASP A 36 -7.59 -9.96 -5.31
N VAL A 37 -7.50 -8.66 -5.08
CA VAL A 37 -8.66 -7.80 -5.19
C VAL A 37 -8.72 -7.25 -6.60
N GLN A 38 -9.93 -6.95 -7.05
CA GLN A 38 -10.14 -6.38 -8.36
C GLN A 38 -10.46 -4.91 -8.25
N GLY A 39 -10.07 -4.19 -9.28
CA GLY A 39 -10.39 -2.78 -9.35
C GLY A 39 -10.14 -2.25 -10.74
N LYS A 40 -10.56 -1.04 -10.97
CA LYS A 40 -10.34 -0.36 -12.23
C LYS A 40 -9.66 0.96 -11.93
N GLY A 41 -8.59 1.23 -12.66
CA GLY A 41 -7.90 2.50 -12.51
C GLY A 41 -7.16 2.82 -13.78
N ASP A 42 -6.77 4.05 -13.90
CA ASP A 42 -6.10 4.52 -15.09
C ASP A 42 -4.81 3.78 -15.35
N ARG A 43 -4.17 3.34 -14.31
CA ARG A 43 -2.85 2.74 -14.45
C ARG A 43 -2.90 1.30 -14.93
N GLY A 44 -4.00 0.62 -14.67
CA GLY A 44 -4.10 -0.79 -14.99
C GLY A 44 -4.13 -1.07 -16.47
N ILE A 45 -4.24 -0.04 -17.28
CA ILE A 45 -4.38 -0.23 -18.71
C ILE A 45 -3.07 -0.04 -19.43
N GLN A 46 -2.05 0.33 -18.73
CA GLN A 46 -0.83 0.79 -19.36
C GLN A 46 0.01 -0.30 -19.96
N ASP A 47 -0.30 -1.52 -19.63
CA ASP A 47 0.46 -2.62 -20.17
C ASP A 47 0.22 -2.79 -21.65
N GLY A 48 -0.87 -2.30 -22.11
CA GLY A 48 -1.09 -2.20 -23.53
C GLY A 48 -1.47 -3.47 -24.23
N ASP A 49 -1.55 -4.55 -23.57
CA ASP A 49 -1.89 -5.76 -24.28
C ASP A 49 -3.05 -6.40 -23.57
N GLY A 50 -4.04 -5.95 -23.37
CA GLY A 50 -5.28 -6.46 -22.89
C GLY A 50 -5.26 -7.73 -22.04
N LEU A 51 -4.19 -8.45 -22.07
CA LEU A 51 -4.11 -9.67 -21.27
C LEU A 51 -3.89 -9.36 -19.82
N THR A 52 -3.37 -8.20 -19.57
CA THR A 52 -3.07 -7.77 -18.23
C THR A 52 -4.31 -7.43 -17.45
N ASN A 53 -5.45 -7.43 -18.11
CA ASN A 53 -6.70 -7.22 -17.40
C ASN A 53 -6.97 -8.33 -16.39
N VAL A 54 -6.27 -9.44 -16.54
CA VAL A 54 -6.42 -10.51 -15.56
C VAL A 54 -5.53 -10.29 -14.35
N PHE A 55 -4.73 -9.26 -14.38
CA PHE A 55 -3.92 -8.97 -13.22
C PHE A 55 -4.81 -8.73 -12.03
N GLN A 56 -4.42 -9.36 -10.96
CA GLN A 56 -5.06 -9.10 -9.70
C GLN A 56 -4.18 -8.18 -8.90
N ASN A 57 -4.81 -7.42 -8.05
CA ASN A 57 -4.12 -6.48 -7.19
C ASN A 57 -4.15 -6.99 -5.78
N SER A 58 -3.24 -6.47 -4.98
CA SER A 58 -3.24 -6.70 -3.54
C SER A 58 -3.38 -5.37 -2.84
N TYR A 59 -4.07 -5.40 -1.73
CA TYR A 59 -4.35 -4.23 -0.93
C TYR A 59 -3.67 -4.38 0.41
N VAL A 60 -2.97 -3.34 0.86
CA VAL A 60 -2.27 -3.35 2.13
C VAL A 60 -2.75 -2.16 2.95
N LEU A 61 -3.19 -2.44 4.15
CA LEU A 61 -3.63 -1.42 5.09
C LEU A 61 -2.61 -1.31 6.22
N ILE A 62 -2.18 -0.10 6.49
CA ILE A 62 -1.23 0.18 7.55
C ILE A 62 -1.81 1.27 8.43
N ALA A 63 -1.74 1.08 9.74
CA ALA A 63 -2.10 2.12 10.70
C ALA A 63 -0.86 2.38 11.54
N CYS A 64 -0.40 3.62 11.56
CA CYS A 64 0.84 3.93 12.26
C CYS A 64 0.75 5.32 12.89
N ASP A 65 1.62 5.56 13.85
CA ASP A 65 1.68 6.88 14.46
C ASP A 65 2.47 7.84 13.58
N GLU A 66 2.52 9.09 14.01
CA GLU A 66 3.14 10.13 13.22
C GLU A 66 4.63 9.88 13.01
N ALA A 67 5.31 9.41 14.05
CA ALA A 67 6.75 9.16 13.96
C ALA A 67 7.05 8.05 12.96
N GLN A 68 6.27 6.99 13.00
CA GLN A 68 6.46 5.88 12.09
C GLN A 68 6.12 6.28 10.66
N PHE A 69 5.06 7.10 10.52
CA PHE A 69 4.70 7.60 9.20
C PHE A 69 5.85 8.41 8.58
N GLU A 70 6.52 9.23 9.38
CA GLU A 70 7.63 10.01 8.84
C GLU A 70 8.77 9.14 8.35
N GLN A 71 8.99 8.00 8.98
CA GLN A 71 10.01 7.07 8.52
C GLN A 71 9.59 6.33 7.27
N LEU A 72 8.30 6.10 7.11
CA LEU A 72 7.77 5.27 6.03
C LEU A 72 7.49 6.08 4.77
N LYS A 73 7.23 7.35 4.91
CA LYS A 73 6.66 8.17 3.84
C LYS A 73 7.48 8.15 2.56
N MET A 74 8.76 8.50 2.65
CA MET A 74 9.57 8.56 1.44
C MET A 74 9.92 7.19 0.88
N PRO A 75 10.28 6.20 1.68
CA PRO A 75 10.52 4.87 1.12
C PRO A 75 9.30 4.31 0.38
N ILE A 76 8.10 4.50 0.92
CA ILE A 76 6.90 4.03 0.24
C ILE A 76 6.68 4.80 -1.05
N LYS A 77 6.82 6.12 -0.99
CA LYS A 77 6.63 6.93 -2.18
C LYS A 77 7.57 6.48 -3.30
N ASP A 78 8.84 6.28 -2.97
CA ASP A 78 9.82 5.88 -3.97
C ASP A 78 9.50 4.50 -4.54
N LEU A 79 9.14 3.56 -3.68
CA LEU A 79 8.82 2.22 -4.15
C LEU A 79 7.58 2.23 -5.05
N ILE A 80 6.53 2.91 -4.62
CA ILE A 80 5.29 2.92 -5.39
C ILE A 80 5.48 3.59 -6.74
N GLU A 81 6.29 4.64 -6.78
CA GLU A 81 6.60 5.28 -8.07
C GLU A 81 7.34 4.33 -8.99
N GLU A 82 8.18 3.48 -8.43
CA GLU A 82 8.94 2.54 -9.23
C GLU A 82 8.07 1.40 -9.75
N ILE A 83 7.24 0.81 -8.90
CA ILE A 83 6.48 -0.37 -9.30
C ILE A 83 5.11 -0.06 -9.87
N GLY A 84 4.63 1.17 -9.71
CA GLY A 84 3.42 1.56 -10.39
C GLY A 84 2.13 1.38 -9.64
N GLY A 85 2.16 1.29 -8.34
CA GLY A 85 0.95 1.19 -7.55
C GLY A 85 0.40 2.55 -7.16
N VAL A 86 -0.50 2.55 -6.19
CA VAL A 86 -1.02 3.77 -5.59
C VAL A 86 -0.96 3.65 -4.08
N CYS A 87 -0.87 4.79 -3.43
CA CYS A 87 -0.91 4.84 -1.98
C CYS A 87 -1.72 6.05 -1.55
N LEU A 88 -2.72 5.80 -0.72
CA LEU A 88 -3.53 6.84 -0.13
C LEU A 88 -3.15 6.99 1.33
N VAL A 89 -3.12 8.23 1.81
CA VAL A 89 -2.88 8.52 3.20
C VAL A 89 -4.05 9.30 3.74
N SER A 90 -4.56 8.89 4.88
CA SER A 90 -5.62 9.61 5.55
C SER A 90 -5.39 9.57 7.05
N GLU A 91 -6.12 10.42 7.75
CA GLU A 91 -6.03 10.44 9.21
C GLU A 91 -7.20 9.68 9.78
N ALA A 92 -6.92 8.95 10.84
CA ALA A 92 -7.94 8.17 11.52
C ALA A 92 -7.69 8.25 13.02
N GLN A 93 -8.52 7.62 13.79
CA GLN A 93 -8.36 7.57 15.23
C GLN A 93 -8.68 6.17 15.69
N TRP A 94 -7.89 5.69 16.64
CA TRP A 94 -8.23 4.43 17.29
C TRP A 94 -9.41 4.64 18.22
N LEU A 95 -10.44 3.86 18.02
CA LEU A 95 -11.51 3.78 19.01
C LEU A 95 -11.12 2.76 20.08
N ILE A 96 -10.55 1.67 19.62
CA ILE A 96 -10.11 0.59 20.50
C ILE A 96 -8.73 0.15 20.05
N ARG A 97 -7.78 0.32 20.96
CA ARG A 97 -6.48 -0.24 20.73
C ARG A 97 -5.62 -0.19 21.99
#